data_6a067c21e7348076d6f95871e50f8473
#
_entry.id   6a067c21e7348076d6f95871e50f8473
#
_cell.length_a   1.000
_cell.length_b   1.000
_cell.length_c   1.000
_cell.angle_alpha   90.00
_cell.angle_beta   90.00
_cell.angle_gamma   90.00
#
_symmetry.space_group_name_H-M   'P 1'
#
loop_
_entity.id
_entity.type
_entity.pdbx_description
1 polymer ?
#
loop_
_entity_poly.entity_id
_entity_poly.type
_entity_poly.pdbx_seq_one_letter_code
_entity_poly.pdbx_strand_id
1 'polypeptide(L)'
;MIEFALTYGFRIFWALLLGAVVAGSLRASWEVENGKKNFGFGLRDRSDTVVWLDPLIFPCAVVLYLGAGVFWYAKMKTTPELVNIVIDIFLYVSIYFTLLLLLLPILRKYYTARTCAAFWLIPIFLYYQPQVFYSYSILPPKIILYIPGTLLRLLLCIWLTGFGIIFVWQVISHIRFSGKLKRYSLPVTDKVLLHKWESMKEERNISYPIGLKYCSVITTPLTVGMWKKNKVTYLPENKFSGEEAELIFSHELWHIQRKDTHTKFFLRFCNALGWIHPFVWLAIKKAEDDLELSCDEAVLRGADSERRKKYAQLLLSIAGDSRGFSTCLSASAKTLRYRLKATMPGNSKRLGLFLLFLVTFLSFLSVGNLAMATDRGTIAELSGRDLTRVEDAEIWDADGESRIMIEDTEGLAEYLEALQVEKVLTDYDAAASETDGQYLFGSVAGSELSFSIYDDYLVIYDPDKGREQYHLCTPTDWDQIRMQYREGGKRSADICVE
;
A
#
# COMPACT_ATOMS: atom_id res chain seq x y z
N MET A 1 12.38 9.85 26.58
CA MET A 1 13.55 9.86 25.67
C MET A 1 13.96 8.47 25.15
N ILE A 2 14.16 7.46 26.01
CA ILE A 2 14.56 6.10 25.57
C ILE A 2 13.46 5.41 24.79
N GLU A 3 12.20 5.48 25.20
CA GLU A 3 11.05 4.89 24.49
C GLU A 3 10.80 5.54 23.14
N PHE A 4 10.88 6.86 23.07
CA PHE A 4 10.77 7.59 21.80
C PHE A 4 11.88 7.18 20.83
N ALA A 5 13.12 7.16 21.28
CA ALA A 5 14.26 6.71 20.47
C ALA A 5 14.10 5.26 20.01
N LEU A 6 13.53 4.38 20.84
CA LEU A 6 13.23 3.00 20.47
C LEU A 6 12.12 2.91 19.44
N THR A 7 11.04 3.67 19.59
CA THR A 7 9.89 3.64 18.67
C THR A 7 10.24 4.21 17.30
N TYR A 8 10.84 5.40 17.26
CA TYR A 8 11.29 5.97 15.98
C TYR A 8 12.44 5.18 15.37
N GLY A 9 13.39 4.71 16.17
CA GLY A 9 14.49 3.88 15.74
C GLY A 9 13.99 2.57 15.13
N PHE A 10 13.01 1.93 15.75
CA PHE A 10 12.38 0.71 15.24
C PHE A 10 11.65 0.95 13.91
N ARG A 11 10.88 2.04 13.80
CA ARG A 11 10.18 2.41 12.57
C ARG A 11 11.15 2.72 11.43
N ILE A 12 12.22 3.48 11.71
CA ILE A 12 13.28 3.75 10.74
C ILE A 12 13.99 2.46 10.34
N PHE A 13 14.31 1.59 11.30
CA PHE A 13 14.94 0.29 11.03
C PHE A 13 14.08 -0.56 10.07
N TRP A 14 12.77 -0.70 10.33
CA TRP A 14 11.87 -1.45 9.45
C TRP A 14 11.73 -0.82 8.08
N ALA A 15 11.63 0.50 7.99
CA ALA A 15 11.57 1.22 6.71
C ALA A 15 12.85 1.00 5.89
N LEU A 16 14.03 1.05 6.53
CA LEU A 16 15.32 0.74 5.90
C LEU A 16 15.39 -0.72 5.44
N LEU A 17 14.97 -1.64 6.30
CA LEU A 17 14.95 -3.08 5.98
C LEU A 17 14.06 -3.38 4.79
N LEU A 18 12.82 -2.87 4.76
CA LEU A 18 11.90 -3.07 3.65
C LEU A 18 12.39 -2.42 2.37
N GLY A 19 12.93 -1.20 2.44
CA GLY A 19 13.56 -0.56 1.29
C GLY A 19 14.70 -1.39 0.71
N ALA A 20 15.56 -1.93 1.58
CA ALA A 20 16.66 -2.80 1.17
C ALA A 20 16.17 -4.14 0.59
N VAL A 21 15.13 -4.74 1.19
CA VAL A 21 14.51 -5.98 0.70
C VAL A 21 13.93 -5.79 -0.69
N VAL A 22 13.18 -4.71 -0.92
CA VAL A 22 12.56 -4.42 -2.23
C VAL A 22 13.61 -4.13 -3.29
N ALA A 23 14.59 -3.29 -3.00
CA ALA A 23 15.68 -3.00 -3.94
C ALA A 23 16.55 -4.24 -4.22
N GLY A 24 16.87 -5.02 -3.19
CA GLY A 24 17.61 -6.28 -3.31
C GLY A 24 16.85 -7.32 -4.13
N SER A 25 15.53 -7.41 -3.96
CA SER A 25 14.67 -8.28 -4.74
C SER A 25 14.67 -7.93 -6.24
N LEU A 26 14.55 -6.63 -6.58
CA LEU A 26 14.64 -6.18 -7.95
C LEU A 26 16.02 -6.51 -8.56
N ARG A 27 17.11 -6.28 -7.80
CA ARG A 27 18.47 -6.62 -8.22
C ARG A 27 18.62 -8.12 -8.46
N ALA A 28 18.18 -8.95 -7.51
CA ALA A 28 18.26 -10.40 -7.61
C ALA A 28 17.49 -10.92 -8.83
N SER A 29 16.24 -10.46 -9.00
CA SER A 29 15.43 -10.78 -10.18
C SER A 29 16.11 -10.38 -11.50
N TRP A 30 16.70 -9.17 -11.54
CA TRP A 30 17.42 -8.68 -12.70
C TRP A 30 18.68 -9.52 -13.01
N GLU A 31 19.44 -9.93 -12.00
CA GLU A 31 20.64 -10.76 -12.16
C GLU A 31 20.28 -12.16 -12.68
N VAL A 32 19.22 -12.78 -12.15
CA VAL A 32 18.72 -14.08 -12.65
C VAL A 32 18.26 -13.98 -14.11
N GLU A 33 17.52 -12.92 -14.46
CA GLU A 33 17.09 -12.66 -15.83
C GLU A 33 18.26 -12.43 -16.81
N ASN A 34 19.43 -12.05 -16.31
CA ASN A 34 20.68 -11.91 -17.09
C ASN A 34 21.59 -13.15 -17.03
N GLY A 35 21.09 -14.28 -16.54
CA GLY A 35 21.84 -15.54 -16.49
C GLY A 35 22.93 -15.60 -15.39
N LYS A 36 22.95 -14.63 -14.45
CA LYS A 36 23.87 -14.65 -13.33
C LYS A 36 23.30 -15.55 -12.21
N LYS A 37 24.14 -16.47 -11.72
CA LYS A 37 23.78 -17.25 -10.52
C LYS A 37 23.80 -16.35 -9.31
N ASN A 38 22.67 -16.21 -8.64
CA ASN A 38 22.55 -15.38 -7.44
C ASN A 38 22.87 -16.22 -6.19
N PHE A 39 23.81 -15.74 -5.36
CA PHE A 39 24.28 -16.45 -4.15
C PHE A 39 23.57 -15.96 -2.86
N GLY A 40 22.42 -15.28 -2.96
CA GLY A 40 21.74 -14.68 -1.81
C GLY A 40 20.63 -15.53 -1.19
N PHE A 41 20.74 -15.81 0.08
CA PHE A 41 19.69 -16.23 1.04
C PHE A 41 18.63 -17.24 0.56
N GLY A 42 18.98 -18.39 -0.02
CA GLY A 42 18.02 -19.46 -0.32
C GLY A 42 16.88 -19.12 -1.31
N LEU A 43 16.87 -17.91 -1.85
CA LEU A 43 15.94 -17.42 -2.88
C LEU A 43 16.50 -17.64 -4.30
N ARG A 44 17.24 -18.68 -4.43
CA ARG A 44 17.85 -19.20 -5.64
C ARG A 44 16.75 -19.36 -6.70
N ASP A 45 16.95 -18.76 -7.86
CA ASP A 45 16.15 -18.95 -9.08
C ASP A 45 14.72 -18.33 -9.10
N ARG A 46 14.42 -17.33 -8.25
CA ARG A 46 13.15 -16.62 -8.32
C ARG A 46 13.26 -15.33 -9.14
N SER A 47 13.04 -15.43 -10.44
CA SER A 47 12.68 -14.29 -11.27
C SER A 47 11.17 -13.99 -11.24
N ASP A 48 10.41 -14.82 -10.51
CA ASP A 48 8.96 -14.88 -10.57
C ASP A 48 8.24 -13.74 -9.81
N THR A 49 8.96 -13.01 -8.96
CA THR A 49 8.39 -11.84 -8.28
C THR A 49 9.43 -10.72 -8.18
N VAL A 50 9.00 -9.49 -8.48
CA VAL A 50 9.85 -8.30 -8.37
C VAL A 50 10.20 -7.99 -6.91
N VAL A 51 9.34 -8.38 -6.01
CA VAL A 51 9.37 -8.08 -4.58
C VAL A 51 9.21 -9.37 -3.79
N TRP A 52 10.03 -10.29 -3.80
CA TRP A 52 10.01 -11.57 -3.07
C TRP A 52 8.66 -12.06 -2.49
N LEU A 53 7.63 -11.21 -2.49
CA LEU A 53 6.27 -11.50 -2.12
C LEU A 53 5.41 -11.72 -3.36
N ASP A 54 4.54 -12.73 -3.29
CA ASP A 54 3.55 -12.93 -4.34
C ASP A 54 2.50 -11.81 -4.27
N PRO A 55 2.23 -11.09 -5.38
CA PRO A 55 1.24 -10.01 -5.39
C PRO A 55 -0.17 -10.42 -4.94
N LEU A 56 -0.50 -11.72 -4.95
CA LEU A 56 -1.78 -12.23 -4.42
C LEU A 56 -1.91 -12.11 -2.90
N ILE A 57 -0.82 -11.99 -2.16
CA ILE A 57 -0.85 -11.89 -0.70
C ILE A 57 -1.68 -10.68 -0.26
N PHE A 58 -1.51 -9.52 -0.91
CA PHE A 58 -2.24 -8.31 -0.56
C PHE A 58 -3.76 -8.45 -0.71
N PRO A 59 -4.33 -8.86 -1.88
CA PRO A 59 -5.76 -9.09 -2.00
C PRO A 59 -6.30 -10.11 -1.01
N CYS A 60 -5.59 -11.22 -0.79
CA CYS A 60 -5.98 -12.24 0.17
C CYS A 60 -6.01 -11.69 1.60
N ALA A 61 -4.98 -10.94 2.00
CA ALA A 61 -4.89 -10.34 3.32
C ALA A 61 -6.01 -9.31 3.54
N VAL A 62 -6.28 -8.42 2.56
CA VAL A 62 -7.36 -7.43 2.67
C VAL A 62 -8.72 -8.09 2.75
N VAL A 63 -9.00 -9.12 1.94
CA VAL A 63 -10.29 -9.84 1.97
C VAL A 63 -10.47 -10.58 3.29
N LEU A 64 -9.42 -11.24 3.79
CA LEU A 64 -9.47 -11.92 5.09
C LEU A 64 -9.68 -10.93 6.23
N TYR A 65 -9.01 -9.79 6.18
CA TYR A 65 -9.12 -8.75 7.18
C TYR A 65 -10.53 -8.12 7.19
N LEU A 66 -11.09 -7.79 6.02
CA LEU A 66 -12.46 -7.32 5.89
C LEU A 66 -13.47 -8.37 6.35
N GLY A 67 -13.27 -9.63 5.97
CA GLY A 67 -14.12 -10.74 6.40
C GLY A 67 -14.09 -10.98 7.91
N ALA A 68 -12.90 -10.98 8.50
CA ALA A 68 -12.73 -11.06 9.95
C ALA A 68 -13.37 -9.86 10.65
N GLY A 69 -13.22 -8.66 10.10
CA GLY A 69 -13.81 -7.44 10.64
C GLY A 69 -15.34 -7.49 10.67
N VAL A 70 -15.96 -7.93 9.59
CA VAL A 70 -17.43 -8.11 9.55
C VAL A 70 -17.89 -9.14 10.59
N PHE A 71 -17.16 -10.26 10.71
CA PHE A 71 -17.46 -11.30 11.69
C PHE A 71 -17.29 -10.80 13.13
N TRP A 72 -16.20 -10.08 13.42
CA TRP A 72 -15.89 -9.51 14.74
C TRP A 72 -16.88 -8.42 15.14
N TYR A 73 -17.23 -7.53 14.20
CA TYR A 73 -18.24 -6.50 14.40
C TYR A 73 -19.60 -7.09 14.75
N ALA A 74 -20.01 -8.12 14.04
CA ALA A 74 -21.29 -8.80 14.33
C ALA A 74 -21.31 -9.43 15.73
N LYS A 75 -20.13 -9.85 16.27
CA LYS A 75 -20.01 -10.55 17.54
C LYS A 75 -19.70 -9.64 18.74
N MET A 76 -18.87 -8.61 18.56
CA MET A 76 -18.30 -7.81 19.67
C MET A 76 -18.65 -6.32 19.64
N LYS A 77 -19.28 -5.81 18.60
CA LYS A 77 -19.64 -4.38 18.41
C LYS A 77 -18.47 -3.38 18.48
N THR A 78 -17.22 -3.84 18.39
CA THR A 78 -16.02 -3.00 18.47
C THR A 78 -15.22 -3.07 17.19
N THR A 79 -15.06 -1.94 16.47
CA THR A 79 -14.13 -1.92 15.34
C THR A 79 -13.68 -0.53 14.85
N PRO A 80 -13.39 0.45 15.73
CA PRO A 80 -12.83 1.72 15.25
C PRO A 80 -11.50 1.51 14.51
N GLU A 81 -10.61 0.67 15.03
CA GLU A 81 -9.31 0.36 14.46
C GLU A 81 -9.37 -0.25 13.05
N LEU A 82 -10.29 -1.20 12.84
CA LEU A 82 -10.50 -1.84 11.54
C LEU A 82 -10.90 -0.82 10.47
N VAL A 83 -11.78 0.11 10.82
CA VAL A 83 -12.24 1.17 9.94
C VAL A 83 -11.06 2.08 9.56
N ASN A 84 -10.24 2.47 10.55
CA ASN A 84 -9.08 3.32 10.31
C ASN A 84 -8.06 2.63 9.38
N ILE A 85 -7.75 1.35 9.60
CA ILE A 85 -6.81 0.61 8.73
C ILE A 85 -7.33 0.52 7.29
N VAL A 86 -8.63 0.28 7.09
CA VAL A 86 -9.21 0.22 5.74
C VAL A 86 -9.11 1.58 5.04
N ILE A 87 -9.39 2.66 5.75
CA ILE A 87 -9.29 4.02 5.23
C ILE A 87 -7.84 4.36 4.91
N ASP A 88 -6.91 4.02 5.81
CA ASP A 88 -5.48 4.21 5.59
C ASP A 88 -5.01 3.52 4.31
N ILE A 89 -5.32 2.23 4.14
CA ILE A 89 -4.97 1.50 2.93
C ILE A 89 -5.54 2.18 1.69
N PHE A 90 -6.81 2.58 1.72
CA PHE A 90 -7.46 3.26 0.60
C PHE A 90 -6.78 4.58 0.26
N LEU A 91 -6.52 5.42 1.24
CA LEU A 91 -5.89 6.73 1.05
C LEU A 91 -4.45 6.58 0.57
N TYR A 92 -3.65 5.73 1.22
CA TYR A 92 -2.27 5.50 0.81
C TYR A 92 -2.15 4.94 -0.59
N VAL A 93 -2.93 3.94 -0.95
CA VAL A 93 -2.95 3.37 -2.31
C VAL A 93 -3.37 4.44 -3.33
N SER A 94 -4.37 5.26 -3.01
CA SER A 94 -4.87 6.33 -3.88
C SER A 94 -3.82 7.44 -4.07
N ILE A 95 -3.22 7.92 -2.98
CA ILE A 95 -2.16 8.94 -3.01
C ILE A 95 -0.94 8.41 -3.75
N TYR A 96 -0.48 7.21 -3.40
CA TYR A 96 0.68 6.58 -4.00
C TYR A 96 0.55 6.45 -5.52
N PHE A 97 -0.57 5.89 -6.01
CA PHE A 97 -0.81 5.75 -7.45
C PHE A 97 -0.93 7.09 -8.16
N THR A 98 -1.51 8.10 -7.52
CA THR A 98 -1.60 9.45 -8.09
C THR A 98 -0.22 10.07 -8.25
N LEU A 99 0.62 10.03 -7.19
CA LEU A 99 1.98 10.54 -7.24
C LEU A 99 2.85 9.79 -8.26
N LEU A 100 2.76 8.45 -8.27
CA LEU A 100 3.48 7.65 -9.23
C LEU A 100 3.07 7.96 -10.66
N LEU A 101 1.77 8.18 -10.92
CA LEU A 101 1.27 8.57 -12.24
C LEU A 101 1.86 9.90 -12.71
N LEU A 102 1.99 10.88 -11.82
CA LEU A 102 2.59 12.19 -12.12
C LEU A 102 4.10 12.07 -12.40
N LEU A 103 4.80 11.22 -11.66
CA LEU A 103 6.25 11.02 -11.80
C LEU A 103 6.62 10.07 -12.97
N LEU A 104 5.68 9.28 -13.44
CA LEU A 104 5.91 8.22 -14.44
C LEU A 104 6.63 8.70 -15.72
N PRO A 105 6.32 9.86 -16.32
CA PRO A 105 7.02 10.34 -17.52
C PRO A 105 8.53 10.52 -17.27
N ILE A 106 8.91 10.99 -16.09
CA ILE A 106 10.29 11.18 -15.67
C ILE A 106 10.94 9.82 -15.43
N LEU A 107 10.29 8.92 -14.71
CA LEU A 107 10.78 7.59 -14.42
C LEU A 107 11.09 6.82 -15.70
N ARG A 108 10.15 6.81 -16.64
CA ARG A 108 10.28 6.12 -17.94
C ARG A 108 11.42 6.66 -18.82
N LYS A 109 11.82 7.92 -18.60
CA LYS A 109 12.92 8.53 -19.37
C LYS A 109 14.27 8.00 -18.89
N TYR A 110 14.46 7.81 -17.58
CA TYR A 110 15.77 7.52 -16.98
C TYR A 110 15.95 6.06 -16.55
N TYR A 111 14.87 5.36 -16.26
CA TYR A 111 14.88 4.01 -15.69
C TYR A 111 14.33 2.95 -16.65
N THR A 112 14.73 1.70 -16.41
CA THR A 112 14.26 0.54 -17.18
C THR A 112 12.75 0.33 -16.97
N ALA A 113 12.09 -0.27 -17.95
CA ALA A 113 10.69 -0.62 -17.83
C ALA A 113 10.43 -1.60 -16.67
N ARG A 114 11.41 -2.47 -16.38
CA ARG A 114 11.40 -3.37 -15.22
C ARG A 114 11.31 -2.62 -13.90
N THR A 115 12.09 -1.55 -13.75
CA THR A 115 12.02 -0.67 -12.57
C THR A 115 10.69 0.03 -12.47
N CYS A 116 10.16 0.57 -13.58
CA CYS A 116 8.84 1.22 -13.60
C CYS A 116 7.73 0.24 -13.20
N ALA A 117 7.78 -1.01 -13.68
CA ALA A 117 6.85 -2.06 -13.27
C ALA A 117 6.96 -2.42 -11.78
N ALA A 118 8.16 -2.34 -11.18
CA ALA A 118 8.38 -2.60 -9.77
C ALA A 118 7.71 -1.57 -8.86
N PHE A 119 7.69 -0.30 -9.25
CA PHE A 119 7.04 0.75 -8.46
C PHE A 119 5.54 0.49 -8.25
N TRP A 120 4.85 -0.11 -9.22
CA TRP A 120 3.43 -0.42 -9.10
C TRP A 120 3.11 -1.49 -8.04
N LEU A 121 4.13 -2.22 -7.55
CA LEU A 121 4.00 -3.27 -6.55
C LEU A 121 4.31 -2.81 -5.11
N ILE A 122 4.83 -1.60 -4.91
CA ILE A 122 5.14 -1.06 -3.57
C ILE A 122 3.90 -1.07 -2.65
N PRO A 123 2.65 -0.80 -3.10
CA PRO A 123 1.48 -0.87 -2.21
C PRO A 123 1.28 -2.21 -1.51
N ILE A 124 1.85 -3.32 -2.01
CA ILE A 124 1.84 -4.62 -1.32
C ILE A 124 2.46 -4.50 0.09
N PHE A 125 3.48 -3.66 0.24
CA PHE A 125 4.19 -3.46 1.50
C PHE A 125 3.52 -2.44 2.42
N LEU A 126 2.66 -1.57 1.91
CA LEU A 126 1.89 -0.64 2.74
C LEU A 126 0.96 -1.39 3.73
N TYR A 127 0.69 -2.66 3.44
CA TYR A 127 -0.07 -3.53 4.32
C TYR A 127 0.75 -4.09 5.49
N TYR A 128 2.07 -4.14 5.37
CA TYR A 128 2.97 -4.57 6.43
C TYR A 128 3.26 -3.42 7.39
N GLN A 129 2.23 -2.97 8.10
CA GLN A 129 2.42 -2.03 9.18
C GLN A 129 2.98 -2.80 10.39
N PRO A 130 4.18 -2.47 10.91
CA PRO A 130 4.70 -3.11 12.12
C PRO A 130 3.77 -2.90 13.31
N GLN A 131 2.98 -1.84 13.28
CA GLN A 131 1.97 -1.48 14.26
C GLN A 131 0.93 -2.59 14.51
N VAL A 132 0.63 -3.43 13.50
CA VAL A 132 -0.25 -4.60 13.67
C VAL A 132 0.36 -5.66 14.58
N PHE A 133 1.70 -5.67 14.71
CA PHE A 133 2.43 -6.66 15.52
C PHE A 133 2.90 -6.14 16.87
N TYR A 134 2.83 -4.82 17.12
CA TYR A 134 3.33 -4.19 18.33
C TYR A 134 2.29 -3.23 18.91
N SER A 135 1.50 -3.72 19.86
CA SER A 135 0.45 -2.95 20.55
C SER A 135 0.98 -1.77 21.38
N TYR A 136 2.28 -1.59 21.51
CA TYR A 136 2.86 -0.74 22.56
C TYR A 136 3.40 0.62 22.12
N SER A 137 3.39 0.99 20.85
CA SER A 137 3.92 2.31 20.46
C SER A 137 3.45 2.76 19.08
N ILE A 138 2.16 2.96 18.94
CA ILE A 138 1.66 3.72 17.81
C ILE A 138 1.87 5.19 18.14
N LEU A 139 2.73 5.85 17.35
CA LEU A 139 2.93 7.29 17.48
C LEU A 139 1.63 8.03 17.20
N PRO A 140 1.37 9.14 17.91
CA PRO A 140 0.19 9.95 17.64
C PRO A 140 0.14 10.38 16.17
N PRO A 141 -1.01 10.29 15.52
CA PRO A 141 -1.16 10.73 14.14
C PRO A 141 -0.97 12.24 14.04
N LYS A 142 -0.22 12.68 13.01
CA LYS A 142 0.03 14.11 12.78
C LYS A 142 -1.11 14.82 12.04
N ILE A 143 -1.96 14.05 11.37
CA ILE A 143 -3.08 14.59 10.59
C ILE A 143 -4.34 13.84 11.04
N ILE A 144 -5.26 14.56 11.66
CA ILE A 144 -6.55 14.01 12.07
C ILE A 144 -7.63 14.63 11.19
N LEU A 145 -8.42 13.78 10.54
CA LEU A 145 -9.55 14.16 9.70
C LEU A 145 -10.84 13.89 10.45
N TYR A 146 -11.57 14.97 10.77
CA TYR A 146 -12.88 14.82 11.38
C TYR A 146 -13.95 14.51 10.33
N ILE A 147 -14.68 13.42 10.52
CA ILE A 147 -15.85 13.06 9.74
C ILE A 147 -16.93 12.56 10.71
N PRO A 148 -18.13 13.19 10.76
CA PRO A 148 -19.21 12.71 11.61
C PRO A 148 -19.47 11.21 11.43
N GLY A 149 -19.60 10.46 12.54
CA GLY A 149 -19.67 9.00 12.51
C GLY A 149 -20.82 8.44 11.66
N THR A 150 -21.95 9.15 11.57
CA THR A 150 -23.08 8.80 10.68
C THR A 150 -22.70 8.91 9.20
N LEU A 151 -21.99 10.00 8.83
CA LEU A 151 -21.52 10.21 7.46
C LEU A 151 -20.43 9.21 7.10
N LEU A 152 -19.50 8.95 8.00
CA LEU A 152 -18.44 7.96 7.80
C LEU A 152 -19.01 6.57 7.52
N ARG A 153 -19.99 6.11 8.32
CA ARG A 153 -20.67 4.83 8.09
C ARG A 153 -21.34 4.78 6.71
N LEU A 154 -22.02 5.84 6.31
CA LEU A 154 -22.65 5.92 4.99
C LEU A 154 -21.59 5.83 3.86
N LEU A 155 -20.51 6.61 3.96
CA LEU A 155 -19.43 6.59 2.98
C LEU A 155 -18.75 5.22 2.89
N LEU A 156 -18.51 4.56 4.03
CA LEU A 156 -17.96 3.20 4.07
C LEU A 156 -18.91 2.17 3.44
N CYS A 157 -20.20 2.26 3.72
CA CYS A 157 -21.20 1.37 3.08
C CYS A 157 -21.21 1.56 1.56
N ILE A 158 -21.21 2.80 1.07
CA ILE A 158 -21.16 3.11 -0.37
C ILE A 158 -19.85 2.57 -0.97
N TRP A 159 -18.72 2.84 -0.30
CA TRP A 159 -17.41 2.39 -0.78
C TRP A 159 -17.31 0.87 -0.83
N LEU A 160 -17.72 0.17 0.24
CA LEU A 160 -17.67 -1.29 0.31
C LEU A 160 -18.60 -1.95 -0.72
N THR A 161 -19.81 -1.39 -0.91
CA THR A 161 -20.74 -1.85 -1.92
C THR A 161 -20.19 -1.69 -3.33
N GLY A 162 -19.65 -0.51 -3.65
CA GLY A 162 -19.03 -0.26 -4.94
C GLY A 162 -17.78 -1.12 -5.19
N PHE A 163 -16.94 -1.29 -4.17
CA PHE A 163 -15.81 -2.23 -4.21
C PHE A 163 -16.29 -3.65 -4.54
N GLY A 164 -17.29 -4.15 -3.81
CA GLY A 164 -17.85 -5.49 -4.03
C GLY A 164 -18.39 -5.67 -5.44
N ILE A 165 -19.19 -4.72 -5.93
CA ILE A 165 -19.77 -4.76 -7.28
C ILE A 165 -18.66 -4.82 -8.34
N ILE A 166 -17.68 -3.91 -8.26
CA ILE A 166 -16.61 -3.81 -9.26
C ILE A 166 -15.69 -5.03 -9.20
N PHE A 167 -15.33 -5.48 -8.00
CA PHE A 167 -14.46 -6.65 -7.85
C PHE A 167 -15.14 -7.92 -8.38
N VAL A 168 -16.38 -8.17 -7.98
CA VAL A 168 -17.17 -9.32 -8.46
C VAL A 168 -17.35 -9.26 -9.98
N TRP A 169 -17.67 -8.09 -10.53
CA TRP A 169 -17.77 -7.89 -11.97
C TRP A 169 -16.47 -8.21 -12.71
N GLN A 170 -15.30 -7.78 -12.18
CA GLN A 170 -13.99 -8.08 -12.75
C GLN A 170 -13.69 -9.57 -12.73
N VAL A 171 -13.97 -10.26 -11.60
CA VAL A 171 -13.78 -11.71 -11.46
C VAL A 171 -14.69 -12.47 -12.43
N ILE A 172 -15.98 -12.13 -12.50
CA ILE A 172 -16.94 -12.76 -13.41
C ILE A 172 -16.51 -12.53 -14.86
N SER A 173 -16.11 -11.30 -15.22
CA SER A 173 -15.62 -10.96 -16.56
C SER A 173 -14.39 -11.80 -16.95
N HIS A 174 -13.45 -11.99 -16.02
CA HIS A 174 -12.28 -12.84 -16.23
C HIS A 174 -12.67 -14.33 -16.42
N ILE A 175 -13.58 -14.84 -15.60
CA ILE A 175 -14.07 -16.22 -15.70
C ILE A 175 -14.77 -16.43 -17.04
N ARG A 176 -15.67 -15.53 -17.44
CA ARG A 176 -16.37 -15.57 -18.73
C ARG A 176 -15.40 -15.54 -19.90
N PHE A 177 -14.42 -14.63 -19.85
CA PHE A 177 -13.37 -14.53 -20.86
C PHE A 177 -12.56 -15.82 -20.97
N SER A 178 -12.10 -16.36 -19.84
CA SER A 178 -11.35 -17.63 -19.77
C SER A 178 -12.19 -18.80 -20.31
N GLY A 179 -13.49 -18.84 -19.98
CA GLY A 179 -14.44 -19.82 -20.51
C GLY A 179 -14.61 -19.71 -22.02
N LYS A 180 -14.69 -18.47 -22.56
CA LYS A 180 -14.76 -18.21 -24.00
C LYS A 180 -13.50 -18.71 -24.71
N LEU A 181 -12.31 -18.42 -24.16
CA LEU A 181 -11.06 -18.93 -24.74
C LEU A 181 -11.03 -20.47 -24.80
N LYS A 182 -11.43 -21.13 -23.72
CA LYS A 182 -11.48 -22.62 -23.69
C LYS A 182 -12.43 -23.18 -24.73
N ARG A 183 -13.59 -22.55 -24.93
CA ARG A 183 -14.64 -23.02 -25.87
C ARG A 183 -14.21 -22.91 -27.32
N TYR A 184 -13.49 -21.84 -27.68
CA TYR A 184 -13.09 -21.53 -29.05
C TYR A 184 -11.62 -21.85 -29.32
N SER A 185 -11.01 -22.73 -28.54
CA SER A 185 -9.62 -23.12 -28.71
C SER A 185 -9.47 -24.55 -29.22
N LEU A 186 -8.48 -24.73 -30.08
CA LEU A 186 -8.07 -26.02 -30.64
C LEU A 186 -6.62 -26.30 -30.20
N PRO A 187 -6.26 -27.58 -29.98
CA PRO A 187 -4.88 -27.92 -29.69
C PRO A 187 -3.96 -27.62 -30.88
N VAL A 188 -2.74 -27.18 -30.61
CA VAL A 188 -1.72 -27.05 -31.65
C VAL A 188 -1.26 -28.45 -32.04
N THR A 189 -1.32 -28.78 -33.34
CA THR A 189 -0.93 -30.07 -33.90
C THR A 189 0.43 -30.02 -34.57
N ASP A 190 0.98 -28.83 -34.82
CA ASP A 190 2.29 -28.64 -35.45
C ASP A 190 3.40 -29.06 -34.46
N LYS A 191 4.05 -30.16 -34.81
CA LYS A 191 5.13 -30.78 -34.00
C LYS A 191 6.34 -29.86 -33.90
N VAL A 192 6.67 -29.09 -34.92
CA VAL A 192 7.83 -28.19 -34.94
C VAL A 192 7.58 -27.03 -33.96
N LEU A 193 6.39 -26.47 -33.99
CA LEU A 193 5.98 -25.40 -33.09
C LEU A 193 5.93 -25.89 -31.61
N LEU A 194 5.38 -27.07 -31.38
CA LEU A 194 5.35 -27.67 -30.05
C LEU A 194 6.76 -27.96 -29.52
N HIS A 195 7.64 -28.54 -30.34
CA HIS A 195 9.03 -28.78 -29.92
C HIS A 195 9.75 -27.49 -29.57
N LYS A 196 9.58 -26.44 -30.38
CA LYS A 196 10.16 -25.11 -30.10
C LYS A 196 9.64 -24.51 -28.81
N TRP A 197 8.33 -24.63 -28.54
CA TRP A 197 7.70 -24.19 -27.30
C TRP A 197 8.30 -24.91 -26.07
N GLU A 198 8.41 -26.23 -26.10
CA GLU A 198 8.95 -27.01 -25.01
C GLU A 198 10.46 -26.72 -24.79
N SER A 199 11.26 -26.64 -25.86
CA SER A 199 12.68 -26.26 -25.76
C SER A 199 12.88 -24.90 -25.09
N MET A 200 12.11 -23.90 -25.50
CA MET A 200 12.19 -22.54 -24.89
C MET A 200 11.70 -22.50 -23.44
N LYS A 201 10.77 -23.38 -23.04
CA LYS A 201 10.40 -23.55 -21.63
C LYS A 201 11.53 -24.14 -20.80
N GLU A 202 12.19 -25.19 -21.32
CA GLU A 202 13.31 -25.84 -20.66
C GLU A 202 14.49 -24.89 -20.48
N GLU A 203 14.84 -24.10 -21.50
CA GLU A 203 15.87 -23.06 -21.42
C GLU A 203 15.62 -22.04 -20.30
N ARG A 204 14.34 -21.81 -19.96
CA ARG A 204 13.93 -20.89 -18.88
C ARG A 204 13.65 -21.60 -17.55
N ASN A 205 14.01 -22.87 -17.42
CA ASN A 205 13.77 -23.67 -16.21
C ASN A 205 12.27 -23.74 -15.79
N ILE A 206 11.36 -23.71 -16.76
CA ILE A 206 9.93 -23.86 -16.51
C ILE A 206 9.55 -25.35 -16.64
N SER A 207 9.56 -26.08 -15.52
CA SER A 207 9.37 -27.52 -15.46
C SER A 207 7.91 -28.02 -15.46
N TYR A 208 6.94 -27.11 -15.32
CA TYR A 208 5.52 -27.48 -15.26
C TYR A 208 4.85 -27.36 -16.65
N PRO A 209 3.80 -28.16 -16.90
CA PRO A 209 3.11 -28.16 -18.18
C PRO A 209 2.38 -26.84 -18.43
N ILE A 210 2.55 -26.27 -19.62
CA ILE A 210 1.81 -25.11 -20.08
C ILE A 210 1.21 -25.48 -21.42
N GLY A 211 -0.13 -25.49 -21.47
CA GLY A 211 -0.84 -25.80 -22.72
C GLY A 211 -0.60 -24.73 -23.79
N LEU A 212 -0.39 -25.18 -25.03
CA LEU A 212 -0.34 -24.30 -26.22
C LEU A 212 -1.54 -24.61 -27.11
N LYS A 213 -2.37 -23.60 -27.42
CA LYS A 213 -3.60 -23.76 -28.18
C LYS A 213 -3.79 -22.64 -29.17
N TYR A 214 -4.41 -22.94 -30.31
CA TYR A 214 -4.97 -21.92 -31.19
C TYR A 214 -6.33 -21.46 -30.69
N CYS A 215 -6.67 -20.19 -30.93
CA CYS A 215 -7.96 -19.64 -30.54
C CYS A 215 -8.46 -18.64 -31.58
N SER A 216 -9.66 -18.87 -32.13
CA SER A 216 -10.25 -18.08 -33.22
C SER A 216 -10.80 -16.72 -32.77
N VAL A 217 -10.97 -16.52 -31.48
CA VAL A 217 -11.60 -15.28 -30.94
C VAL A 217 -10.59 -14.24 -30.42
N ILE A 218 -9.31 -14.49 -30.63
CA ILE A 218 -8.24 -13.57 -30.24
C ILE A 218 -7.44 -13.14 -31.46
N THR A 219 -6.94 -11.92 -31.44
CA THR A 219 -6.06 -11.36 -32.48
C THR A 219 -4.61 -11.26 -32.03
N THR A 220 -4.36 -11.33 -30.70
CA THR A 220 -3.03 -11.25 -30.10
C THR A 220 -2.76 -12.50 -29.28
N PRO A 221 -1.53 -13.03 -29.26
CA PRO A 221 -1.14 -14.08 -28.33
C PRO A 221 -1.38 -13.64 -26.88
N LEU A 222 -1.72 -14.56 -26.01
CA LEU A 222 -1.91 -14.28 -24.60
C LEU A 222 -1.83 -15.55 -23.76
N THR A 223 -1.39 -15.41 -22.51
CA THR A 223 -1.37 -16.49 -21.52
C THR A 223 -2.39 -16.24 -20.43
N VAL A 224 -3.21 -17.25 -20.14
CA VAL A 224 -4.21 -17.25 -19.06
C VAL A 224 -3.94 -18.38 -18.09
N GLY A 225 -4.34 -18.19 -16.86
CA GLY A 225 -4.21 -19.16 -15.79
C GLY A 225 -3.38 -18.61 -14.63
N MET A 226 -3.96 -18.68 -13.44
CA MET A 226 -3.32 -18.17 -12.22
C MET A 226 -2.35 -19.19 -11.63
N TRP A 227 -2.72 -20.47 -11.64
CA TRP A 227 -1.94 -21.53 -11.03
C TRP A 227 -1.11 -22.30 -12.06
N LYS A 228 0.01 -22.87 -11.64
CA LYS A 228 0.89 -23.68 -12.52
C LYS A 228 0.14 -24.75 -13.31
N LYS A 229 -0.86 -25.38 -12.70
CA LYS A 229 -1.66 -26.48 -13.31
C LYS A 229 -2.64 -26.02 -14.39
N ASN A 230 -3.02 -24.74 -14.42
CA ASN A 230 -4.07 -24.26 -15.33
C ASN A 230 -3.58 -23.18 -16.32
N LYS A 231 -2.26 -23.03 -16.47
CA LYS A 231 -1.69 -22.09 -17.43
C LYS A 231 -1.82 -22.61 -18.86
N VAL A 232 -2.36 -21.75 -19.72
CA VAL A 232 -2.49 -22.03 -21.16
C VAL A 232 -2.13 -20.78 -21.94
N THR A 233 -1.25 -20.92 -22.90
CA THR A 233 -0.93 -19.88 -23.89
C THR A 233 -1.78 -20.10 -25.13
N TYR A 234 -2.49 -19.07 -25.52
CA TYR A 234 -3.35 -19.07 -26.70
C TYR A 234 -2.70 -18.23 -27.80
N LEU A 235 -2.69 -18.81 -29.00
CA LEU A 235 -2.23 -18.17 -30.23
C LEU A 235 -3.43 -17.86 -31.11
N PRO A 236 -3.48 -16.74 -31.84
CA PRO A 236 -4.45 -16.55 -32.89
C PRO A 236 -4.22 -17.58 -34.02
N GLU A 237 -5.23 -17.83 -34.85
CA GLU A 237 -5.15 -18.83 -35.93
C GLU A 237 -4.23 -18.39 -37.09
N ASN A 238 -3.57 -17.25 -37.01
CA ASN A 238 -2.62 -16.75 -37.97
C ASN A 238 -1.40 -17.67 -38.09
N LYS A 239 -0.88 -17.83 -39.30
CA LYS A 239 0.38 -18.56 -39.48
C LYS A 239 1.54 -17.61 -39.17
N PHE A 240 2.32 -17.95 -38.15
CA PHE A 240 3.55 -17.26 -37.82
C PHE A 240 4.77 -18.00 -38.42
N SER A 241 5.74 -17.24 -38.90
CA SER A 241 7.05 -17.81 -39.27
C SER A 241 7.74 -18.38 -38.02
N GLY A 242 8.74 -19.25 -38.21
CA GLY A 242 9.46 -19.83 -37.11
C GLY A 242 10.16 -18.78 -36.23
N GLU A 243 10.62 -17.66 -36.81
CA GLU A 243 11.23 -16.55 -36.07
C GLU A 243 10.18 -15.71 -35.30
N GLU A 244 9.02 -15.44 -35.92
CA GLU A 244 7.91 -14.75 -35.26
C GLU A 244 7.38 -15.55 -34.07
N ALA A 245 7.21 -16.85 -34.24
CA ALA A 245 6.82 -17.74 -33.15
C ALA A 245 7.82 -17.70 -31.98
N GLU A 246 9.13 -17.64 -32.27
CA GLU A 246 10.15 -17.51 -31.23
C GLU A 246 10.04 -16.20 -30.45
N LEU A 247 9.81 -15.09 -31.13
CA LEU A 247 9.62 -13.80 -30.50
C LEU A 247 8.37 -13.78 -29.62
N ILE A 248 7.26 -14.35 -30.12
CA ILE A 248 6.01 -14.49 -29.37
C ILE A 248 6.22 -15.37 -28.12
N PHE A 249 6.80 -16.54 -28.29
CA PHE A 249 7.06 -17.47 -27.20
C PHE A 249 7.97 -16.85 -26.15
N SER A 250 9.02 -16.17 -26.57
CA SER A 250 9.90 -15.45 -25.67
C SER A 250 9.12 -14.42 -24.84
N HIS A 251 8.22 -13.65 -25.44
CA HIS A 251 7.40 -12.66 -24.76
C HIS A 251 6.44 -13.31 -23.74
N GLU A 252 5.67 -14.31 -24.16
CA GLU A 252 4.72 -15.02 -23.29
C GLU A 252 5.41 -15.76 -22.12
N LEU A 253 6.57 -16.35 -22.37
CA LEU A 253 7.35 -17.04 -21.34
C LEU A 253 7.88 -16.06 -20.29
N TRP A 254 8.20 -14.80 -20.65
CA TRP A 254 8.54 -13.77 -19.68
C TRP A 254 7.36 -13.45 -18.76
N HIS A 255 6.14 -13.30 -19.27
CA HIS A 255 4.95 -13.11 -18.46
C HIS A 255 4.71 -14.28 -17.50
N ILE A 256 4.93 -15.50 -17.98
CA ILE A 256 4.76 -16.73 -17.18
C ILE A 256 5.80 -16.80 -16.07
N GLN A 257 7.06 -16.56 -16.38
CA GLN A 257 8.18 -16.66 -15.45
C GLN A 257 8.05 -15.60 -14.33
N ARG A 258 7.62 -14.40 -14.68
CA ARG A 258 7.41 -13.27 -13.76
C ARG A 258 6.08 -13.32 -13.01
N LYS A 259 5.21 -14.29 -13.30
CA LYS A 259 3.85 -14.39 -12.74
C LYS A 259 3.02 -13.12 -12.95
N ASP A 260 3.11 -12.50 -14.11
CA ASP A 260 2.42 -11.25 -14.39
C ASP A 260 0.88 -11.36 -14.27
N THR A 261 0.31 -12.57 -14.35
CA THR A 261 -1.11 -12.82 -14.04
C THR A 261 -1.46 -12.48 -12.60
N HIS A 262 -0.56 -12.75 -11.63
CA HIS A 262 -0.73 -12.37 -10.23
C HIS A 262 -0.64 -10.86 -10.05
N THR A 263 0.33 -10.23 -10.71
CA THR A 263 0.48 -8.77 -10.71
C THR A 263 -0.74 -8.08 -11.33
N LYS A 264 -1.23 -8.56 -12.48
CA LYS A 264 -2.45 -8.04 -13.11
C LYS A 264 -3.68 -8.19 -12.21
N PHE A 265 -3.80 -9.31 -11.49
CA PHE A 265 -4.87 -9.51 -10.51
C PHE A 265 -4.77 -8.52 -9.34
N PHE A 266 -3.58 -8.35 -8.77
CA PHE A 266 -3.33 -7.34 -7.73
C PHE A 266 -3.70 -5.94 -8.19
N LEU A 267 -3.27 -5.53 -9.39
CA LEU A 267 -3.60 -4.23 -9.95
C LEU A 267 -5.12 -4.05 -10.13
N ARG A 268 -5.82 -5.07 -10.61
CA ARG A 268 -7.29 -5.03 -10.72
C ARG A 268 -7.97 -4.94 -9.36
N PHE A 269 -7.45 -5.63 -8.36
CA PHE A 269 -7.91 -5.50 -6.99
C PHE A 269 -7.73 -4.08 -6.45
N CYS A 270 -6.55 -3.47 -6.64
CA CYS A 270 -6.32 -2.06 -6.28
C CYS A 270 -7.27 -1.11 -7.04
N ASN A 271 -7.59 -1.42 -8.31
CA ASN A 271 -8.58 -0.66 -9.06
C ASN A 271 -9.98 -0.74 -8.43
N ALA A 272 -10.38 -1.92 -7.95
CA ALA A 272 -11.65 -2.07 -7.25
C ALA A 272 -11.64 -1.33 -5.90
N LEU A 273 -10.54 -1.37 -5.13
CA LEU A 273 -10.41 -0.59 -3.91
C LEU A 273 -10.53 0.91 -4.15
N GLY A 274 -9.86 1.41 -5.19
CA GLY A 274 -9.85 2.84 -5.57
C GLY A 274 -10.94 3.22 -6.57
N TRP A 275 -12.07 2.52 -6.62
CA TRP A 275 -13.07 2.67 -7.68
C TRP A 275 -13.65 4.09 -7.82
N ILE A 276 -13.74 4.83 -6.73
CA ILE A 276 -14.22 6.23 -6.70
C ILE A 276 -13.17 7.17 -7.34
N HIS A 277 -11.89 6.81 -7.30
CA HIS A 277 -10.78 7.70 -7.65
C HIS A 277 -10.36 7.53 -9.13
N PRO A 278 -10.60 8.51 -10.01
CA PRO A 278 -10.36 8.36 -11.45
C PRO A 278 -8.88 8.16 -11.80
N PHE A 279 -7.96 8.73 -11.02
CA PHE A 279 -6.53 8.56 -11.26
C PHE A 279 -6.05 7.13 -10.97
N VAL A 280 -6.70 6.38 -10.08
CA VAL A 280 -6.39 4.96 -9.85
C VAL A 280 -6.68 4.17 -11.13
N TRP A 281 -7.81 4.41 -11.80
CA TRP A 281 -8.12 3.75 -13.08
C TRP A 281 -7.06 4.01 -14.15
N LEU A 282 -6.60 5.27 -14.24
CA LEU A 282 -5.56 5.65 -15.18
C LEU A 282 -4.21 5.03 -14.79
N ALA A 283 -3.87 5.00 -13.50
CA ALA A 283 -2.65 4.41 -12.98
C ALA A 283 -2.57 2.91 -13.30
N ILE A 284 -3.64 2.16 -13.06
CA ILE A 284 -3.70 0.72 -13.37
C ILE A 284 -3.48 0.46 -14.86
N LYS A 285 -4.09 1.25 -15.74
CA LYS A 285 -3.84 1.14 -17.18
C LYS A 285 -2.38 1.40 -17.54
N LYS A 286 -1.73 2.36 -16.85
CA LYS A 286 -0.32 2.65 -17.06
C LYS A 286 0.60 1.57 -16.48
N ALA A 287 0.19 0.94 -15.39
CA ALA A 287 0.88 -0.20 -14.82
C ALA A 287 0.86 -1.41 -15.77
N GLU A 288 -0.28 -1.69 -16.40
CA GLU A 288 -0.37 -2.72 -17.44
C GLU A 288 0.53 -2.40 -18.64
N ASP A 289 0.60 -1.13 -19.09
CA ASP A 289 1.54 -0.70 -20.12
C ASP A 289 3.01 -0.98 -19.73
N ASP A 290 3.41 -0.72 -18.47
CA ASP A 290 4.77 -0.93 -18.00
C ASP A 290 5.14 -2.42 -17.86
N LEU A 291 4.18 -3.28 -17.52
CA LEU A 291 4.38 -4.73 -17.54
C LEU A 291 4.69 -5.21 -18.96
N GLU A 292 3.90 -4.79 -19.97
CA GLU A 292 4.14 -5.14 -21.37
C GLU A 292 5.51 -4.65 -21.85
N LEU A 293 5.86 -3.38 -21.57
CA LEU A 293 7.17 -2.83 -21.90
C LEU A 293 8.33 -3.55 -21.24
N SER A 294 8.12 -3.98 -20.03
CA SER A 294 9.14 -4.74 -19.28
C SER A 294 9.42 -6.11 -19.94
N CYS A 295 8.40 -6.76 -20.51
CA CYS A 295 8.56 -7.98 -21.27
C CYS A 295 9.20 -7.71 -22.64
N ASP A 296 8.78 -6.64 -23.34
CA ASP A 296 9.43 -6.22 -24.60
C ASP A 296 10.92 -5.93 -24.41
N GLU A 297 11.29 -5.21 -23.34
CA GLU A 297 12.68 -4.92 -22.98
C GLU A 297 13.49 -6.20 -22.74
N ALA A 298 12.87 -7.21 -22.11
CA ALA A 298 13.53 -8.49 -21.85
C ALA A 298 13.71 -9.32 -23.13
N VAL A 299 12.73 -9.34 -24.03
CA VAL A 299 12.82 -10.02 -25.34
C VAL A 299 13.90 -9.41 -26.22
N LEU A 300 14.06 -8.08 -26.16
CA LEU A 300 14.98 -7.30 -27.00
C LEU A 300 16.35 -7.09 -26.36
N ARG A 301 16.62 -7.69 -25.20
CA ARG A 301 17.90 -7.57 -24.52
C ARG A 301 19.00 -8.23 -25.35
N GLY A 302 20.04 -7.44 -25.68
CA GLY A 302 21.13 -7.93 -26.52
C GLY A 302 20.77 -8.14 -28.00
N ALA A 303 19.51 -7.84 -28.41
CA ALA A 303 19.08 -7.99 -29.79
C ALA A 303 19.74 -6.93 -30.70
N ASP A 304 20.15 -7.38 -31.90
CA ASP A 304 20.64 -6.53 -32.97
C ASP A 304 19.51 -5.68 -33.59
N SER A 305 19.87 -4.82 -34.52
CA SER A 305 18.90 -3.92 -35.19
C SER A 305 17.91 -4.68 -36.04
N GLU A 306 18.29 -5.82 -36.61
CA GLU A 306 17.41 -6.63 -37.47
C GLU A 306 16.34 -7.32 -36.65
N ARG A 307 16.72 -7.98 -35.53
CA ARG A 307 15.77 -8.62 -34.60
C ARG A 307 14.80 -7.60 -34.00
N ARG A 308 15.28 -6.39 -33.69
CA ARG A 308 14.41 -5.27 -33.21
C ARG A 308 13.41 -4.83 -34.28
N LYS A 309 13.84 -4.73 -35.55
CA LYS A 309 12.97 -4.41 -36.66
C LYS A 309 11.92 -5.48 -36.88
N LYS A 310 12.30 -6.77 -36.87
CA LYS A 310 11.36 -7.89 -36.99
C LYS A 310 10.34 -7.88 -35.85
N TYR A 311 10.77 -7.63 -34.61
CA TYR A 311 9.85 -7.52 -33.48
C TYR A 311 8.86 -6.34 -33.63
N ALA A 312 9.32 -5.18 -34.09
CA ALA A 312 8.47 -4.03 -34.36
C ALA A 312 7.45 -4.33 -35.45
N GLN A 313 7.86 -5.03 -36.52
CA GLN A 313 6.95 -5.47 -37.61
C GLN A 313 5.90 -6.45 -37.07
N LEU A 314 6.30 -7.40 -36.26
CA LEU A 314 5.40 -8.35 -35.59
C LEU A 314 4.36 -7.64 -34.72
N LEU A 315 4.77 -6.64 -33.91
CA LEU A 315 3.83 -5.85 -33.12
C LEU A 315 2.83 -5.08 -33.98
N LEU A 316 3.26 -4.57 -35.15
CA LEU A 316 2.39 -3.87 -36.09
C LEU A 316 1.43 -4.82 -36.77
N SER A 317 1.87 -6.00 -37.21
CA SER A 317 1.01 -7.00 -37.87
C SER A 317 -0.10 -7.48 -36.95
N ILE A 318 0.24 -7.79 -35.71
CA ILE A 318 -0.72 -8.22 -34.66
C ILE A 318 -1.74 -7.10 -34.36
N ALA A 319 -1.30 -5.83 -34.35
CA ALA A 319 -2.17 -4.70 -34.06
C ALA A 319 -3.09 -4.33 -35.26
N GLY A 320 -2.65 -4.57 -36.49
CA GLY A 320 -3.40 -4.25 -37.71
C GLY A 320 -4.65 -5.12 -37.89
N ASP A 321 -4.67 -6.32 -37.37
CA ASP A 321 -5.80 -7.26 -37.47
C ASP A 321 -6.91 -7.01 -36.42
N SER A 322 -6.80 -5.99 -35.62
CA SER A 322 -7.81 -5.67 -34.57
C SER A 322 -9.05 -4.96 -35.10
N ARG A 323 -9.63 -5.42 -36.25
CA ARG A 323 -10.92 -4.96 -36.76
C ARG A 323 -12.06 -5.67 -36.05
N GLY A 324 -12.41 -5.20 -34.86
CA GLY A 324 -13.59 -5.72 -34.16
C GLY A 324 -13.73 -5.12 -32.76
N PHE A 325 -14.96 -5.01 -32.29
CA PHE A 325 -15.32 -4.65 -30.91
C PHE A 325 -14.85 -5.72 -29.91
N SER A 326 -13.57 -6.06 -29.88
CA SER A 326 -13.04 -6.92 -28.87
C SER A 326 -12.53 -6.07 -27.72
N THR A 327 -13.20 -6.12 -26.59
CA THR A 327 -12.81 -5.55 -25.29
C THR A 327 -11.56 -6.21 -24.69
N CYS A 328 -10.96 -7.13 -25.41
CA CYS A 328 -9.81 -7.88 -25.05
C CYS A 328 -8.57 -7.30 -25.71
N LEU A 329 -7.77 -6.59 -24.94
CA LEU A 329 -6.35 -6.36 -25.19
C LEU A 329 -5.93 -5.76 -26.55
N SER A 330 -6.82 -5.11 -27.30
CA SER A 330 -6.33 -4.21 -28.33
C SER A 330 -5.57 -3.09 -27.64
N ALA A 331 -4.25 -3.20 -27.64
CA ALA A 331 -3.39 -2.13 -27.19
C ALA A 331 -3.89 -0.85 -27.85
N SER A 332 -4.29 0.17 -27.09
CA SER A 332 -4.69 1.44 -27.68
C SER A 332 -3.57 1.87 -28.61
N ALA A 333 -3.86 2.56 -29.70
CA ALA A 333 -2.84 3.07 -30.64
C ALA A 333 -1.70 3.79 -29.90
N LYS A 334 -2.01 4.38 -28.75
CA LYS A 334 -1.05 5.03 -27.86
C LYS A 334 -0.11 4.02 -27.17
N THR A 335 -0.61 2.89 -26.70
CA THR A 335 0.21 1.82 -26.08
C THR A 335 1.09 1.16 -27.13
N LEU A 336 0.57 0.88 -28.33
CA LEU A 336 1.34 0.35 -29.45
C LEU A 336 2.48 1.28 -29.84
N ARG A 337 2.18 2.58 -30.04
CA ARG A 337 3.21 3.59 -30.32
C ARG A 337 4.30 3.63 -29.25
N TYR A 338 3.91 3.42 -28.00
CA TYR A 338 4.81 3.42 -26.88
C TYR A 338 5.70 2.17 -26.88
N ARG A 339 5.14 0.99 -27.15
CA ARG A 339 5.89 -0.26 -27.33
C ARG A 339 6.87 -0.15 -28.51
N LEU A 340 6.43 0.33 -29.64
CA LEU A 340 7.26 0.55 -30.84
C LEU A 340 8.42 1.52 -30.57
N LYS A 341 8.19 2.60 -29.82
CA LYS A 341 9.28 3.52 -29.44
C LYS A 341 10.33 2.82 -28.56
N ALA A 342 9.92 1.89 -27.73
CA ALA A 342 10.82 1.12 -26.86
C ALA A 342 11.65 0.07 -27.63
N THR A 343 11.22 -0.36 -28.83
CA THR A 343 12.00 -1.26 -29.69
C THR A 343 13.19 -0.58 -30.36
N MET A 344 13.14 0.75 -30.51
CA MET A 344 14.24 1.49 -31.11
C MET A 344 15.48 1.54 -30.19
N PRO A 345 16.70 1.53 -30.76
CA PRO A 345 17.89 1.72 -29.97
C PRO A 345 17.85 3.10 -29.31
N GLY A 346 17.93 3.14 -28.00
CA GLY A 346 17.90 4.33 -27.18
C GLY A 346 19.05 4.35 -26.18
N ASN A 347 19.19 5.46 -25.45
CA ASN A 347 20.16 5.56 -24.38
C ASN A 347 19.97 4.44 -23.35
N SER A 348 21.06 3.88 -22.85
CA SER A 348 21.04 2.87 -21.80
C SER A 348 20.32 3.40 -20.56
N LYS A 349 19.19 2.81 -20.23
CA LYS A 349 18.44 3.15 -19.02
C LYS A 349 19.05 2.46 -17.81
N ARG A 350 18.98 3.13 -16.67
CA ARG A 350 19.54 2.64 -15.41
C ARG A 350 18.54 1.79 -14.66
N LEU A 351 19.02 0.78 -13.92
CA LEU A 351 18.22 0.08 -12.93
C LEU A 351 18.09 0.97 -11.70
N GLY A 352 16.86 1.34 -11.36
CA GLY A 352 16.56 2.34 -10.33
C GLY A 352 16.53 1.78 -8.91
N LEU A 353 17.58 1.06 -8.49
CA LEU A 353 17.62 0.40 -7.16
C LEU A 353 17.54 1.39 -6.01
N PHE A 354 18.34 2.45 -6.07
CA PHE A 354 18.34 3.48 -5.02
C PHE A 354 17.01 4.22 -4.95
N LEU A 355 16.44 4.56 -6.10
CA LEU A 355 15.13 5.23 -6.12
C LEU A 355 14.03 4.33 -5.59
N LEU A 356 14.03 3.04 -5.94
CA LEU A 356 13.07 2.08 -5.42
C LEU A 356 13.21 1.91 -3.90
N PHE A 357 14.45 1.83 -3.40
CA PHE A 357 14.72 1.85 -1.97
C PHE A 357 14.16 3.10 -1.30
N LEU A 358 14.47 4.28 -1.83
CA LEU A 358 14.06 5.56 -1.26
C LEU A 358 12.54 5.73 -1.24
N VAL A 359 11.86 5.39 -2.34
CA VAL A 359 10.39 5.48 -2.41
C VAL A 359 9.73 4.50 -1.44
N THR A 360 10.24 3.26 -1.34
CA THR A 360 9.73 2.28 -0.36
C THR A 360 9.96 2.76 1.06
N PHE A 361 11.15 3.25 1.37
CA PHE A 361 11.53 3.79 2.67
C PHE A 361 10.61 4.94 3.08
N LEU A 362 10.45 5.96 2.22
CA LEU A 362 9.59 7.12 2.49
C LEU A 362 8.12 6.73 2.61
N SER A 363 7.63 5.85 1.73
CA SER A 363 6.25 5.36 1.80
C SER A 363 5.97 4.67 3.12
N PHE A 364 6.92 3.88 3.63
CA PHE A 364 6.78 3.17 4.88
C PHE A 364 6.86 4.10 6.09
N LEU A 365 7.71 5.13 6.06
CA LEU A 365 7.77 6.14 7.10
C LEU A 365 6.51 7.00 7.21
N SER A 366 5.80 7.19 6.10
CA SER A 366 4.60 8.02 6.06
C SER A 366 3.33 7.31 6.54
N VAL A 367 3.31 5.98 6.61
CA VAL A 367 2.16 5.20 7.06
C VAL A 367 1.87 5.47 8.54
N GLY A 368 0.58 5.57 8.92
CA GLY A 368 0.15 5.79 10.31
C GLY A 368 0.22 7.25 10.80
N ASN A 369 0.54 8.22 9.92
CA ASN A 369 0.49 9.64 10.27
C ASN A 369 -0.90 10.26 10.11
N LEU A 370 -1.86 9.50 9.55
CA LEU A 370 -3.22 9.95 9.31
C LEU A 370 -4.18 9.11 10.14
N ALA A 371 -5.09 9.77 10.84
CA ALA A 371 -6.17 9.12 11.58
C ALA A 371 -7.50 9.84 11.33
N MET A 372 -8.58 9.16 11.69
CA MET A 372 -9.92 9.70 11.60
C MET A 372 -10.51 9.92 12.99
N ALA A 373 -11.19 11.04 13.17
CA ALA A 373 -12.04 11.30 14.33
C ALA A 373 -13.51 11.31 13.91
N THR A 374 -14.37 10.69 14.71
CA THR A 374 -15.80 10.52 14.39
C THR A 374 -16.72 11.34 15.25
N ASP A 375 -16.31 11.61 16.45
CA ASP A 375 -17.11 12.31 17.44
C ASP A 375 -16.31 13.52 17.92
N ARG A 376 -16.98 14.66 18.00
CA ARG A 376 -16.45 15.93 18.50
C ARG A 376 -17.42 16.52 19.50
N GLY A 377 -16.93 16.99 20.61
CA GLY A 377 -17.74 17.58 21.65
C GLY A 377 -16.91 17.91 22.88
N THR A 378 -17.56 18.24 23.98
CA THR A 378 -16.90 18.42 25.26
C THR A 378 -16.46 17.09 25.85
N ILE A 379 -15.54 17.13 26.80
CA ILE A 379 -15.05 15.91 27.49
C ILE A 379 -16.21 15.16 28.15
N ALA A 380 -17.10 15.90 28.81
CA ALA A 380 -18.27 15.32 29.46
C ALA A 380 -19.21 14.59 28.49
N GLU A 381 -19.43 15.17 27.29
CA GLU A 381 -20.28 14.56 26.24
C GLU A 381 -19.68 13.27 25.69
N LEU A 382 -18.36 13.25 25.45
CA LEU A 382 -17.70 12.13 24.80
C LEU A 382 -17.29 11.00 25.75
N SER A 383 -16.78 11.36 26.94
CA SER A 383 -16.34 10.37 27.94
C SER A 383 -17.46 9.93 28.87
N GLY A 384 -18.50 10.76 29.03
CA GLY A 384 -19.54 10.58 30.05
C GLY A 384 -19.01 10.75 31.48
N ARG A 385 -17.88 11.44 31.64
CA ARG A 385 -17.21 11.67 32.93
C ARG A 385 -17.19 13.14 33.25
N ASP A 386 -17.32 13.42 34.54
CA ASP A 386 -17.24 14.76 35.10
C ASP A 386 -15.81 15.01 35.57
N LEU A 387 -15.08 15.86 34.86
CA LEU A 387 -13.74 16.33 35.24
C LEU A 387 -13.76 17.71 35.92
N THR A 388 -14.93 18.20 36.32
CA THR A 388 -15.08 19.56 36.90
C THR A 388 -14.67 19.63 38.38
N ARG A 389 -14.44 18.49 39.03
CA ARG A 389 -14.04 18.41 40.42
C ARG A 389 -12.58 18.05 40.53
N VAL A 390 -11.72 18.94 40.07
CA VAL A 390 -10.26 18.74 40.17
C VAL A 390 -9.85 18.88 41.63
N GLU A 391 -9.16 17.86 42.19
CA GLU A 391 -8.62 17.87 43.54
C GLU A 391 -7.19 18.39 43.54
N ASP A 392 -6.34 17.77 42.75
CA ASP A 392 -4.93 18.12 42.61
C ASP A 392 -4.56 18.21 41.15
N ALA A 393 -3.76 19.21 40.79
CA ALA A 393 -3.20 19.30 39.44
C ALA A 393 -1.79 19.88 39.47
N GLU A 394 -0.93 19.33 38.63
CA GLU A 394 0.49 19.65 38.54
C GLU A 394 0.90 19.80 37.06
N ILE A 395 1.68 20.85 36.77
CA ILE A 395 2.35 20.96 35.47
C ILE A 395 3.76 20.42 35.63
N TRP A 396 4.12 19.47 34.79
CA TRP A 396 5.45 18.90 34.68
C TRP A 396 6.17 19.48 33.47
N ASP A 397 7.39 19.97 33.70
CA ASP A 397 8.24 20.42 32.60
C ASP A 397 8.89 19.22 31.87
N ALA A 398 9.38 19.46 30.67
CA ALA A 398 9.97 18.45 29.78
C ALA A 398 11.16 17.69 30.39
N ASP A 399 11.86 18.27 31.38
CA ASP A 399 12.96 17.64 32.09
C ASP A 399 12.48 16.59 33.12
N GLY A 400 11.18 16.62 33.48
CA GLY A 400 10.58 15.72 34.48
C GLY A 400 11.07 15.98 35.94
N GLU A 401 11.85 17.05 36.13
CA GLU A 401 12.41 17.40 37.45
C GLU A 401 11.65 18.58 38.09
N SER A 402 11.11 19.48 37.25
CA SER A 402 10.38 20.67 37.71
C SER A 402 8.88 20.43 37.64
N ARG A 403 8.20 20.67 38.76
CA ARG A 403 6.74 20.63 38.83
C ARG A 403 6.17 21.90 39.44
N ILE A 404 5.05 22.34 38.94
CA ILE A 404 4.31 23.51 39.41
C ILE A 404 2.93 23.04 39.83
N MET A 405 2.59 23.20 41.11
CA MET A 405 1.25 22.91 41.60
C MET A 405 0.28 23.99 41.15
N ILE A 406 -0.92 23.58 40.77
CA ILE A 406 -2.02 24.48 40.45
C ILE A 406 -2.87 24.69 41.69
N GLU A 407 -2.98 25.94 42.13
CA GLU A 407 -3.79 26.29 43.31
C GLU A 407 -5.25 26.59 42.92
N ASP A 408 -5.50 27.15 41.73
CA ASP A 408 -6.85 27.44 41.22
C ASP A 408 -7.43 26.23 40.46
N THR A 409 -7.94 25.25 41.19
CA THR A 409 -8.58 24.07 40.61
C THR A 409 -9.97 24.38 40.01
N GLU A 410 -10.64 25.45 40.43
CA GLU A 410 -11.93 25.88 39.88
C GLU A 410 -11.73 26.45 38.45
N GLY A 411 -10.75 27.34 38.26
CA GLY A 411 -10.44 27.87 36.95
C GLY A 411 -9.95 26.78 35.98
N LEU A 412 -9.18 25.79 36.47
CA LEU A 412 -8.81 24.62 35.67
C LEU A 412 -10.04 23.78 35.25
N ALA A 413 -10.98 23.61 36.15
CA ALA A 413 -12.22 22.88 35.87
C ALA A 413 -13.04 23.58 34.76
N GLU A 414 -13.17 24.92 34.82
CA GLU A 414 -13.82 25.71 33.77
C GLU A 414 -13.11 25.56 32.43
N TYR A 415 -11.76 25.55 32.43
CA TYR A 415 -10.97 25.30 31.22
C TYR A 415 -11.24 23.91 30.63
N LEU A 416 -11.26 22.86 31.47
CA LEU A 416 -11.56 21.50 31.05
C LEU A 416 -12.97 21.34 30.47
N GLU A 417 -13.97 22.02 31.06
CA GLU A 417 -15.33 21.98 30.54
C GLU A 417 -15.44 22.63 29.14
N ALA A 418 -14.65 23.70 28.91
CA ALA A 418 -14.66 24.42 27.63
C ALA A 418 -13.90 23.68 26.52
N LEU A 419 -13.02 22.74 26.87
CA LEU A 419 -12.21 22.02 25.91
C LEU A 419 -13.07 21.22 24.93
N GLN A 420 -12.84 21.48 23.64
CA GLN A 420 -13.39 20.68 22.56
C GLN A 420 -12.41 19.59 22.18
N VAL A 421 -12.88 18.35 22.23
CA VAL A 421 -12.07 17.17 21.97
C VAL A 421 -12.67 16.27 20.88
N GLU A 422 -11.83 15.49 20.25
CA GLU A 422 -12.19 14.54 19.21
C GLU A 422 -11.80 13.12 19.61
N LYS A 423 -12.72 12.17 19.41
CA LYS A 423 -12.43 10.75 19.60
C LYS A 423 -11.81 10.18 18.34
N VAL A 424 -10.52 9.86 18.41
CA VAL A 424 -9.75 9.28 17.29
C VAL A 424 -9.99 7.78 17.21
N LEU A 425 -10.13 7.27 15.98
CA LEU A 425 -10.41 5.84 15.73
C LEU A 425 -9.17 4.93 15.84
N THR A 426 -8.01 5.48 16.13
CA THR A 426 -6.75 4.73 16.23
C THR A 426 -6.30 4.71 17.66
N ASP A 427 -5.90 3.54 18.17
CA ASP A 427 -5.18 3.44 19.42
C ASP A 427 -3.74 3.92 19.21
N TYR A 428 -3.32 4.92 19.99
CA TYR A 428 -1.98 5.51 19.93
C TYR A 428 -1.54 5.87 21.35
N ASP A 429 -0.25 6.03 21.55
CA ASP A 429 0.28 6.48 22.83
C ASP A 429 0.56 7.99 22.78
N ALA A 430 -0.32 8.79 23.37
CA ALA A 430 -0.15 10.23 23.42
C ALA A 430 1.10 10.62 24.20
N ALA A 431 1.47 9.86 25.24
CA ALA A 431 2.68 10.07 26.02
C ALA A 431 3.97 9.82 25.21
N ALA A 432 3.92 9.02 24.16
CA ALA A 432 5.07 8.79 23.27
C ALA A 432 5.40 9.99 22.39
N SER A 433 4.53 11.00 22.28
CA SER A 433 4.82 12.23 21.54
C SER A 433 5.72 13.20 22.29
N GLU A 434 5.97 12.94 23.55
CA GLU A 434 6.53 13.86 24.52
C GLU A 434 8.02 13.70 24.73
N THR A 435 8.76 14.07 23.77
CA THR A 435 10.21 14.15 24.00
C THR A 435 10.69 15.52 24.45
N ASP A 436 9.88 16.55 24.26
CA ASP A 436 10.26 17.94 24.58
C ASP A 436 9.12 18.76 25.21
N GLY A 437 7.98 18.15 25.54
CA GLY A 437 6.78 18.84 25.98
C GLY A 437 6.54 18.79 27.49
N GLN A 438 6.02 19.88 28.01
CA GLN A 438 5.38 19.91 29.32
C GLN A 438 4.03 19.19 29.26
N TYR A 439 3.59 18.62 30.38
CA TYR A 439 2.24 18.06 30.50
C TYR A 439 1.61 18.46 31.83
N LEU A 440 0.28 18.55 31.82
CA LEU A 440 -0.50 18.75 33.03
C LEU A 440 -1.05 17.41 33.48
N PHE A 441 -0.84 17.08 34.74
CA PHE A 441 -1.44 15.91 35.38
C PHE A 441 -2.43 16.40 36.45
N GLY A 442 -3.60 15.73 36.54
CA GLY A 442 -4.59 16.05 37.56
C GLY A 442 -5.40 14.85 38.01
N SER A 443 -5.94 14.95 39.24
CA SER A 443 -6.85 13.97 39.83
C SER A 443 -8.23 14.60 40.10
N VAL A 444 -9.28 13.75 40.10
CA VAL A 444 -10.67 14.19 40.30
C VAL A 444 -11.14 13.80 41.68
N ALA A 445 -11.63 14.78 42.46
CA ALA A 445 -12.09 14.62 43.82
C ALA A 445 -13.20 13.54 43.97
N GLY A 446 -13.03 12.66 44.91
CA GLY A 446 -14.00 11.63 45.23
C GLY A 446 -14.10 10.50 44.19
N SER A 447 -13.12 10.40 43.29
CA SER A 447 -12.99 9.32 42.31
C SER A 447 -11.53 8.91 42.17
N GLU A 448 -11.26 7.71 41.66
CA GLU A 448 -9.91 7.28 41.28
C GLU A 448 -9.55 7.70 39.84
N LEU A 449 -10.28 8.67 39.28
CA LEU A 449 -10.03 9.21 37.94
C LEU A 449 -8.83 10.16 37.98
N SER A 450 -7.93 10.00 37.03
CA SER A 450 -6.87 10.97 36.75
C SER A 450 -6.80 11.28 35.27
N PHE A 451 -6.21 12.43 34.94
CA PHE A 451 -6.07 12.86 33.57
C PHE A 451 -4.70 13.49 33.32
N SER A 452 -4.27 13.44 32.06
CA SER A 452 -3.07 14.15 31.61
C SER A 452 -3.39 14.91 30.34
N ILE A 453 -2.99 16.19 30.29
CA ILE A 453 -3.11 17.04 29.11
C ILE A 453 -1.72 17.26 28.54
N TYR A 454 -1.62 17.09 27.24
CA TYR A 454 -0.44 17.30 26.43
C TYR A 454 -0.73 18.42 25.42
N ASP A 455 0.21 18.77 24.56
CA ASP A 455 -0.01 19.86 23.59
C ASP A 455 -1.28 19.67 22.76
N ASP A 456 -1.47 18.47 22.21
CA ASP A 456 -2.58 18.17 21.30
C ASP A 456 -3.51 17.06 21.81
N TYR A 457 -3.28 16.52 23.02
CA TYR A 457 -3.99 15.34 23.50
C TYR A 457 -4.39 15.44 24.97
N LEU A 458 -5.53 14.83 25.27
CA LEU A 458 -6.00 14.55 26.63
C LEU A 458 -6.06 13.04 26.83
N VAL A 459 -5.51 12.57 27.95
CA VAL A 459 -5.59 11.18 28.39
C VAL A 459 -6.33 11.09 29.69
N ILE A 460 -7.34 10.24 29.76
CA ILE A 460 -8.11 9.96 30.99
C ILE A 460 -7.82 8.54 31.42
N TYR A 461 -7.43 8.40 32.69
CA TYR A 461 -7.19 7.11 33.34
C TYR A 461 -8.36 6.79 34.28
N ASP A 462 -9.05 5.70 33.99
CA ASP A 462 -10.18 5.20 34.77
C ASP A 462 -9.85 3.77 35.24
N PRO A 463 -9.81 3.48 36.53
CA PRO A 463 -9.51 2.14 37.04
C PRO A 463 -10.44 1.05 36.51
N ASP A 464 -11.72 1.40 36.24
CA ASP A 464 -12.73 0.44 35.79
C ASP A 464 -12.74 0.24 34.26
N LYS A 465 -12.45 1.31 33.49
CA LYS A 465 -12.56 1.33 32.02
C LYS A 465 -11.22 1.36 31.32
N GLY A 466 -10.13 1.60 32.05
CA GLY A 466 -8.79 1.73 31.50
C GLY A 466 -8.48 3.14 30.98
N ARG A 467 -7.50 3.22 30.07
CA ARG A 467 -6.99 4.47 29.49
C ARG A 467 -7.82 4.86 28.28
N GLU A 468 -8.34 6.09 28.24
CA GLU A 468 -8.99 6.69 27.08
C GLU A 468 -8.23 7.93 26.64
N GLN A 469 -8.14 8.15 25.32
CA GLN A 469 -7.35 9.24 24.74
C GLN A 469 -8.22 10.04 23.77
N TYR A 470 -8.05 11.37 23.81
CA TYR A 470 -8.79 12.32 22.98
C TYR A 470 -7.80 13.31 22.37
N HIS A 471 -8.02 13.69 21.12
CA HIS A 471 -7.28 14.77 20.47
C HIS A 471 -7.96 16.11 20.77
N LEU A 472 -7.19 17.12 21.10
CA LEU A 472 -7.68 18.48 21.34
C LEU A 472 -7.93 19.18 20.00
N CYS A 473 -9.11 19.80 19.85
CA CYS A 473 -9.43 20.58 18.64
C CYS A 473 -8.56 21.82 18.46
N THR A 474 -8.04 22.34 19.58
CA THR A 474 -7.07 23.44 19.66
C THR A 474 -5.94 23.01 20.57
N PRO A 475 -4.68 23.25 20.19
CA PRO A 475 -3.56 22.95 21.07
C PRO A 475 -3.71 23.64 22.43
N THR A 476 -3.13 23.01 23.45
CA THR A 476 -3.15 23.53 24.83
C THR A 476 -2.47 24.89 24.90
N ASP A 477 -3.20 25.88 25.41
CA ASP A 477 -2.63 27.21 25.69
C ASP A 477 -1.91 27.21 27.03
N TRP A 478 -0.64 26.84 26.99
CA TRP A 478 0.22 26.77 28.18
C TRP A 478 0.42 28.13 28.83
N ASP A 479 0.41 29.23 28.08
CA ASP A 479 0.55 30.56 28.63
C ASP A 479 -0.70 30.97 29.42
N GLN A 480 -1.89 30.65 28.90
CA GLN A 480 -3.14 30.85 29.62
C GLN A 480 -3.17 30.01 30.90
N ILE A 481 -2.81 28.75 30.83
CA ILE A 481 -2.74 27.84 32.01
C ILE A 481 -1.73 28.39 33.02
N ARG A 482 -0.57 28.84 32.60
CA ARG A 482 0.46 29.40 33.49
C ARG A 482 0.09 30.75 34.06
N MET A 483 -0.60 31.65 33.32
CA MET A 483 -1.01 32.95 33.81
C MET A 483 -2.14 32.86 34.83
N GLN A 484 -3.12 32.00 34.64
CA GLN A 484 -4.21 31.80 35.59
C GLN A 484 -3.74 31.24 36.92
N TYR A 485 -2.60 30.52 36.96
CA TYR A 485 -2.15 29.77 38.11
C TYR A 485 -0.83 30.28 38.73
N ARG A 486 -0.35 31.45 38.32
CA ARG A 486 0.96 31.99 38.75
C ARG A 486 0.90 32.80 40.04
N GLU A 487 -0.26 33.09 40.60
CA GLU A 487 -0.40 34.01 41.76
C GLU A 487 -0.12 33.37 43.13
N GLY A 488 0.40 32.16 43.23
CA GLY A 488 0.74 31.53 44.51
C GLY A 488 1.95 30.57 44.56
N GLY A 489 2.43 30.10 43.40
CA GLY A 489 3.34 28.95 43.32
C GLY A 489 4.80 29.28 43.74
N LYS A 490 5.23 28.85 44.93
CA LYS A 490 6.64 28.69 45.26
C LYS A 490 7.21 27.48 44.44
N ARG A 491 8.30 27.75 43.71
CA ARG A 491 9.04 26.67 43.05
C ARG A 491 9.48 25.61 44.07
N SER A 492 9.18 24.36 43.81
CA SER A 492 9.57 23.20 44.63
C SER A 492 11.08 23.10 44.87
N ALA A 493 11.91 23.80 44.11
CA ALA A 493 13.36 23.87 44.29
C ALA A 493 13.79 24.57 45.58
N ASP A 494 12.91 25.37 46.26
CA ASP A 494 13.22 26.09 47.46
C ASP A 494 12.91 25.30 48.76
N ILE A 495 12.46 24.04 48.66
CA ILE A 495 12.07 23.23 49.85
C ILE A 495 13.16 22.23 50.26
N CYS A 496 14.26 22.13 49.55
CA CYS A 496 15.34 21.18 49.88
C CYS A 496 16.55 21.83 50.61
N VAL A 497 16.39 23.00 51.24
CA VAL A 497 17.43 23.55 52.13
C VAL A 497 16.76 24.09 53.40
N GLU A 498 16.46 23.20 54.32
CA GLU A 498 16.58 23.38 55.77
C GLU A 498 16.64 22.01 56.46
#